data_776f6b20c7d19a75a7bff4219b7b79dd
#
_entry.id   776f6b20c7d19a75a7bff4219b7b79dd
#
_cell.length_a   1.000
_cell.length_b   1.000
_cell.length_c   1.000
_cell.angle_alpha   90.00
_cell.angle_beta   90.00
_cell.angle_gamma   90.00
#
_symmetry.space_group_name_H-M   'P 1'
#
loop_
_entity.id
_entity.type
_entity.pdbx_description
1 polymer ?
#
loop_
_entity_poly.entity_id
_entity_poly.type
_entity_poly.pdbx_seq_one_letter_code
_entity_poly.pdbx_strand_id
1 'polypeptide(L)'
;MRSPITALLVCLAMAAAPVAAEDAAPDEELRALKQELVALNRDLFLLEEELLFPASTQVAVYLSLDVGKYFALDAVELSIDDQRVAKYLYTEREIDALHRGGVHRLYVGNLKSGRHELVAVLTGRGPQGREYRRATSLEFDKGLGPQQLELVLR
;
A
#
# COMPACT_ATOMS: atom_id res chain seq x y z
N MET A 1 -85.69 49.27 20.48
CA MET A 1 -85.76 48.54 19.26
C MET A 1 -84.37 48.52 18.65
N ARG A 2 -83.87 47.34 18.41
CA ARG A 2 -82.79 46.97 17.48
C ARG A 2 -81.35 47.37 17.83
N SER A 3 -80.63 46.41 18.44
CA SER A 3 -79.19 46.27 18.38
C SER A 3 -78.68 46.04 16.97
N PRO A 4 -77.44 46.34 16.71
CA PRO A 4 -76.65 45.35 16.08
C PRO A 4 -75.29 45.10 16.78
N ILE A 5 -75.01 43.88 16.88
CA ILE A 5 -73.79 43.21 17.30
C ILE A 5 -72.67 43.48 16.30
N THR A 6 -71.65 44.17 16.73
CA THR A 6 -70.41 44.28 15.91
C THR A 6 -69.44 43.16 16.34
N ALA A 7 -69.31 42.21 15.47
CA ALA A 7 -68.34 41.10 15.61
C ALA A 7 -66.91 41.63 15.46
N LEU A 8 -66.13 41.50 16.52
CA LEU A 8 -64.68 41.78 16.55
C LEU A 8 -63.94 40.54 16.07
N LEU A 9 -63.46 40.59 14.85
CA LEU A 9 -62.63 39.53 14.25
C LEU A 9 -61.17 39.75 14.67
N VAL A 10 -60.69 38.98 15.68
CA VAL A 10 -59.28 38.97 16.08
C VAL A 10 -58.54 38.04 15.15
N CYS A 11 -57.81 38.62 14.21
CA CYS A 11 -56.81 37.87 13.41
C CYS A 11 -55.58 37.55 14.27
N LEU A 12 -55.47 36.30 14.71
CA LEU A 12 -54.28 35.77 15.35
C LEU A 12 -53.24 35.47 14.25
N ALA A 13 -52.32 36.41 14.01
CA ALA A 13 -51.17 36.20 13.14
C ALA A 13 -50.17 35.27 13.81
N MET A 14 -50.21 34.02 13.42
CA MET A 14 -49.23 33.02 13.82
C MET A 14 -47.91 33.29 13.10
N ALA A 15 -46.96 33.93 13.77
CA ALA A 15 -45.59 34.12 13.29
C ALA A 15 -44.89 32.76 13.29
N ALA A 16 -44.82 32.13 12.12
CA ALA A 16 -43.94 30.99 11.91
C ALA A 16 -42.47 31.49 11.89
N ALA A 17 -41.76 31.30 12.99
CA ALA A 17 -40.31 31.48 13.01
C ALA A 17 -39.68 30.39 12.15
N PRO A 18 -38.75 30.72 11.23
CA PRO A 18 -37.98 29.69 10.54
C PRO A 18 -37.06 29.02 11.57
N VAL A 19 -37.27 27.74 11.83
CA VAL A 19 -36.29 26.89 12.48
C VAL A 19 -35.12 26.83 11.53
N ALA A 20 -34.10 27.63 11.77
CA ALA A 20 -32.81 27.47 11.12
C ALA A 20 -32.27 26.10 11.52
N ALA A 21 -32.22 25.20 10.56
CA ALA A 21 -31.57 23.91 10.75
C ALA A 21 -30.07 24.16 10.97
N GLU A 22 -29.65 24.05 12.21
CA GLU A 22 -28.26 24.10 12.66
C GLU A 22 -27.69 22.68 12.60
N ASP A 23 -27.66 22.11 11.35
CA ASP A 23 -27.29 20.72 11.11
C ASP A 23 -25.98 20.58 10.32
N ALA A 24 -25.22 21.67 10.16
CA ALA A 24 -23.97 21.66 9.40
C ALA A 24 -22.71 21.42 10.27
N ALA A 25 -22.77 21.67 11.57
CA ALA A 25 -21.65 21.56 12.48
C ALA A 25 -21.18 20.10 12.74
N PRO A 26 -22.07 19.10 12.96
CA PRO A 26 -21.63 17.75 13.27
C PRO A 26 -20.95 17.03 12.10
N ASP A 27 -21.31 17.37 10.87
CA ASP A 27 -20.72 16.75 9.68
C ASP A 27 -19.29 17.23 9.42
N GLU A 28 -18.99 18.47 9.72
CA GLU A 28 -17.66 19.06 9.55
C GLU A 28 -16.69 18.58 10.62
N GLU A 29 -17.14 18.52 11.88
CA GLU A 29 -16.39 17.90 12.98
C GLU A 29 -16.13 16.41 12.74
N LEU A 30 -17.12 15.68 12.25
CA LEU A 30 -16.96 14.27 11.91
C LEU A 30 -15.95 14.05 10.77
N ARG A 31 -15.94 14.93 9.77
CA ARG A 31 -14.94 14.88 8.69
C ARG A 31 -13.54 15.20 9.18
N ALA A 32 -13.40 16.23 10.03
CA ALA A 32 -12.13 16.58 10.64
C ALA A 32 -11.59 15.43 11.50
N LEU A 33 -12.44 14.84 12.34
CA LEU A 33 -12.07 13.68 13.16
C LEU A 33 -11.67 12.46 12.34
N LYS A 34 -12.36 12.18 11.22
CA LYS A 34 -11.97 11.11 10.29
C LYS A 34 -10.61 11.36 9.65
N GLN A 35 -10.32 12.61 9.27
CA GLN A 35 -9.02 12.98 8.70
C GLN A 35 -7.90 12.83 9.72
N GLU A 36 -8.13 13.25 10.95
CA GLU A 36 -7.19 13.08 12.06
C GLU A 36 -6.94 11.61 12.39
N LEU A 37 -7.99 10.78 12.39
CA LEU A 37 -7.88 9.33 12.57
C LEU A 37 -7.04 8.67 11.47
N VAL A 38 -7.25 9.08 10.21
CA VAL A 38 -6.46 8.57 9.06
C VAL A 38 -5.00 8.98 9.17
N ALA A 39 -4.74 10.24 9.57
CA ALA A 39 -3.39 10.74 9.79
C ALA A 39 -2.68 9.97 10.92
N LEU A 40 -3.37 9.79 12.05
CA LEU A 40 -2.85 9.04 13.20
C LEU A 40 -2.55 7.57 12.84
N ASN A 41 -3.45 6.91 12.12
CA ASN A 41 -3.21 5.55 11.64
C ASN A 41 -1.97 5.45 10.73
N ARG A 42 -1.78 6.44 9.86
CA ARG A 42 -0.60 6.50 9.01
C ARG A 42 0.68 6.67 9.83
N ASP A 43 0.65 7.57 10.81
CA ASP A 43 1.81 7.85 11.66
C ASP A 43 2.15 6.62 12.53
N LEU A 44 1.15 5.93 13.05
CA LEU A 44 1.34 4.67 13.77
C LEU A 44 1.96 3.59 12.88
N PHE A 45 1.49 3.45 11.64
CA PHE A 45 2.05 2.50 10.69
C PHE A 45 3.52 2.79 10.36
N LEU A 46 3.87 4.07 10.17
CA LEU A 46 5.26 4.48 9.92
C LEU A 46 6.16 4.21 11.12
N LEU A 47 5.68 4.50 12.33
CA LEU A 47 6.43 4.20 13.57
C LEU A 47 6.60 2.69 13.78
N GLU A 48 5.59 1.90 13.49
CA GLU A 48 5.66 0.45 13.56
C GLU A 48 6.69 -0.11 12.56
N GLU A 49 6.68 0.38 11.32
CA GLU A 49 7.66 -0.02 10.30
C GLU A 49 9.09 0.37 10.70
N GLU A 50 9.28 1.57 11.27
CA GLU A 50 10.59 2.03 11.76
C GLU A 50 11.10 1.22 12.95
N LEU A 51 10.23 0.79 13.85
CA LEU A 51 10.59 -0.07 14.98
C LEU A 51 10.90 -1.51 14.55
N LEU A 52 10.15 -2.04 13.59
CA LEU A 52 10.35 -3.40 13.08
C LEU A 52 11.56 -3.51 12.17
N PHE A 53 11.83 -2.47 11.36
CA PHE A 53 12.90 -2.45 10.37
C PHE A 53 13.78 -1.20 10.51
N PRO A 54 14.60 -1.10 11.57
CA PRO A 54 15.50 0.03 11.74
C PRO A 54 16.41 0.20 10.51
N ALA A 55 16.64 1.42 10.08
CA ALA A 55 17.46 1.70 8.89
C ALA A 55 18.85 1.07 8.95
N SER A 56 19.41 0.90 10.15
CA SER A 56 20.71 0.28 10.37
C SER A 56 20.75 -1.22 9.99
N THR A 57 19.64 -1.92 10.09
CA THR A 57 19.54 -3.36 9.77
C THR A 57 18.70 -3.66 8.54
N GLN A 58 17.96 -2.69 8.02
CA GLN A 58 17.03 -2.88 6.93
C GLN A 58 17.72 -3.36 5.65
N VAL A 59 17.14 -4.38 5.04
CA VAL A 59 17.42 -4.79 3.67
C VAL A 59 16.10 -4.94 2.91
N ALA A 60 16.06 -4.42 1.69
CA ALA A 60 14.92 -4.57 0.80
C ALA A 60 15.37 -5.14 -0.55
N VAL A 61 14.62 -6.12 -1.07
CA VAL A 61 14.88 -6.73 -2.37
C VAL A 61 13.71 -6.47 -3.30
N TYR A 62 14.01 -5.92 -4.46
CA TYR A 62 13.07 -5.58 -5.50
C TYR A 62 13.27 -6.46 -6.74
N LEU A 63 12.20 -6.66 -7.50
CA LEU A 63 12.23 -7.33 -8.79
C LEU A 63 11.67 -6.39 -9.85
N SER A 64 12.40 -6.30 -10.98
CA SER A 64 11.94 -5.66 -12.21
C SER A 64 12.15 -6.56 -13.41
N LEU A 65 11.34 -6.40 -14.45
CA LEU A 65 11.44 -7.14 -15.71
C LEU A 65 11.83 -6.19 -16.83
N ASP A 66 12.93 -6.50 -17.48
CA ASP A 66 13.41 -5.86 -18.73
C ASP A 66 13.49 -6.90 -19.86
N VAL A 67 12.68 -7.94 -19.79
CA VAL A 67 12.54 -8.97 -20.82
C VAL A 67 11.32 -8.69 -21.68
N GLY A 68 11.44 -8.96 -22.98
CA GLY A 68 10.28 -8.92 -23.87
C GLY A 68 9.20 -9.93 -23.44
N LYS A 69 8.03 -9.84 -24.06
CA LYS A 69 6.83 -10.67 -23.74
C LYS A 69 7.01 -12.18 -23.95
N TYR A 70 8.21 -12.63 -24.27
CA TYR A 70 8.51 -14.02 -24.57
C TYR A 70 8.80 -14.90 -23.35
N PHE A 71 8.92 -14.28 -22.17
CA PHE A 71 9.14 -15.00 -20.93
C PHE A 71 8.05 -14.62 -19.91
N ALA A 72 7.29 -15.61 -19.49
CA ALA A 72 6.30 -15.47 -18.43
C ALA A 72 6.91 -15.98 -17.11
N LEU A 73 7.15 -15.08 -16.18
CA LEU A 73 7.62 -15.41 -14.84
C LEU A 73 6.45 -16.01 -14.04
N ASP A 74 6.63 -17.23 -13.53
CA ASP A 74 5.61 -17.88 -12.69
C ASP A 74 5.90 -17.71 -11.21
N ALA A 75 7.17 -17.84 -10.80
CA ALA A 75 7.55 -17.79 -9.39
C ALA A 75 8.96 -17.25 -9.18
N VAL A 76 9.16 -16.64 -8.02
CA VAL A 76 10.48 -16.26 -7.51
C VAL A 76 10.63 -16.77 -6.08
N GLU A 77 11.77 -17.35 -5.78
CA GLU A 77 12.17 -17.78 -4.45
C GLU A 77 13.49 -17.10 -4.10
N LEU A 78 13.54 -16.43 -2.93
CA LEU A 78 14.72 -15.76 -2.41
C LEU A 78 15.25 -16.48 -1.18
N SER A 79 16.57 -16.61 -1.12
CA SER A 79 17.29 -17.04 0.07
C SER A 79 18.42 -16.05 0.37
N ILE A 80 18.65 -15.77 1.64
CA ILE A 80 19.78 -14.99 2.14
C ILE A 80 20.51 -15.89 3.13
N ASP A 81 21.83 -16.08 2.95
CA ASP A 81 22.68 -16.93 3.78
C ASP A 81 22.07 -18.33 3.98
N ASP A 82 21.67 -18.97 2.88
CA ASP A 82 21.00 -20.28 2.86
C ASP A 82 19.61 -20.35 3.52
N GLN A 83 19.11 -19.24 4.08
CA GLN A 83 17.77 -19.17 4.63
C GLN A 83 16.79 -18.61 3.60
N ARG A 84 15.71 -19.37 3.35
CA ARG A 84 14.63 -18.89 2.49
C ARG A 84 13.89 -17.76 3.18
N VAL A 85 13.93 -16.55 2.57
CA VAL A 85 13.32 -15.33 3.12
C VAL A 85 12.02 -14.95 2.43
N ALA A 86 11.86 -15.31 1.16
CA ALA A 86 10.62 -15.05 0.43
C ALA A 86 10.36 -16.10 -0.66
N LYS A 87 9.09 -16.36 -0.94
CA LYS A 87 8.61 -17.10 -2.10
C LYS A 87 7.34 -16.44 -2.60
N TYR A 88 7.32 -16.10 -3.88
CA TYR A 88 6.21 -15.40 -4.49
C TYR A 88 5.78 -16.09 -5.79
N LEU A 89 4.47 -16.22 -5.98
CA LEU A 89 3.85 -16.74 -7.20
C LEU A 89 3.14 -15.58 -7.89
N TYR A 90 3.45 -15.36 -9.16
CA TYR A 90 2.92 -14.26 -9.94
C TYR A 90 1.65 -14.64 -10.67
N THR A 91 0.70 -13.73 -10.66
CA THR A 91 -0.47 -13.77 -11.52
C THR A 91 -0.18 -13.08 -12.85
N GLU A 92 -0.92 -13.39 -13.91
CA GLU A 92 -0.79 -12.73 -15.22
C GLU A 92 -0.89 -11.21 -15.11
N ARG A 93 -1.75 -10.71 -14.25
CA ARG A 93 -1.98 -9.30 -14.03
C ARG A 93 -0.77 -8.56 -13.43
N GLU A 94 -0.06 -9.23 -12.51
CA GLU A 94 1.17 -8.70 -11.91
C GLU A 94 2.33 -8.74 -12.90
N ILE A 95 2.42 -9.79 -13.71
CA ILE A 95 3.39 -9.88 -14.80
C ILE A 95 3.18 -8.78 -15.83
N ASP A 96 1.94 -8.52 -16.22
CA ASP A 96 1.61 -7.39 -17.09
C ASP A 96 2.01 -6.03 -16.48
N ALA A 97 1.88 -5.87 -15.17
CA ALA A 97 2.33 -4.66 -14.49
C ALA A 97 3.85 -4.53 -14.49
N LEU A 98 4.58 -5.62 -14.26
CA LEU A 98 6.03 -5.66 -14.33
C LEU A 98 6.55 -5.36 -15.76
N HIS A 99 5.91 -5.90 -16.80
CA HIS A 99 6.23 -5.59 -18.20
C HIS A 99 5.99 -4.12 -18.59
N ARG A 100 5.12 -3.41 -17.87
CA ARG A 100 4.92 -1.97 -18.03
C ARG A 100 5.91 -1.12 -17.25
N GLY A 101 6.93 -1.72 -16.67
CA GLY A 101 7.94 -1.04 -15.85
C GLY A 101 7.58 -1.00 -14.35
N GLY A 102 6.64 -1.83 -13.91
CA GLY A 102 6.38 -2.01 -12.50
C GLY A 102 7.58 -2.64 -11.78
N VAL A 103 7.76 -2.30 -10.51
CA VAL A 103 8.75 -2.89 -9.61
C VAL A 103 8.03 -3.54 -8.45
N HIS A 104 8.33 -4.80 -8.18
CA HIS A 104 7.76 -5.54 -7.07
C HIS A 104 8.75 -5.63 -5.92
N ARG A 105 8.33 -5.25 -4.71
CA ARG A 105 9.12 -5.43 -3.49
C ARG A 105 8.92 -6.84 -2.95
N LEU A 106 9.88 -7.72 -3.27
CA LEU A 106 9.84 -9.13 -2.91
C LEU A 106 10.05 -9.39 -1.43
N TYR A 107 10.94 -8.62 -0.79
CA TYR A 107 11.34 -8.84 0.59
C TYR A 107 11.74 -7.53 1.26
N VAL A 108 11.37 -7.41 2.52
CA VAL A 108 11.91 -6.43 3.47
C VAL A 108 12.18 -7.16 4.77
N GLY A 109 13.34 -6.98 5.31
CA GLY A 109 13.73 -7.62 6.57
C GLY A 109 14.93 -6.96 7.21
N ASN A 110 15.37 -7.55 8.30
CA ASN A 110 16.55 -7.11 9.03
C ASN A 110 17.72 -8.05 8.77
N LEU A 111 18.86 -7.47 8.46
CA LEU A 111 20.11 -8.17 8.22
C LEU A 111 21.23 -7.48 8.98
N LYS A 112 22.10 -8.24 9.64
CA LYS A 112 23.26 -7.68 10.34
C LYS A 112 24.24 -7.07 9.36
N SER A 113 25.09 -6.16 9.82
CA SER A 113 26.19 -5.67 9.00
C SER A 113 27.21 -6.78 8.75
N GLY A 114 27.72 -6.87 7.55
CA GLY A 114 28.68 -7.88 7.12
C GLY A 114 28.45 -8.34 5.69
N ARG A 115 29.19 -9.40 5.31
CA ARG A 115 29.05 -10.04 3.98
C ARG A 115 27.93 -11.05 4.03
N HIS A 116 27.08 -11.00 3.01
CA HIS A 116 25.92 -11.86 2.84
C HIS A 116 25.80 -12.33 1.40
N GLU A 117 25.17 -13.47 1.20
CA GLU A 117 24.84 -14.00 -0.11
C GLU A 117 23.32 -14.00 -0.34
N LEU A 118 22.87 -13.35 -1.40
CA LEU A 118 21.51 -13.42 -1.89
C LEU A 118 21.44 -14.42 -3.03
N VAL A 119 20.60 -15.43 -2.92
CA VAL A 119 20.29 -16.39 -3.97
C VAL A 119 18.84 -16.20 -4.41
N ALA A 120 18.63 -15.99 -5.70
CA ALA A 120 17.32 -15.91 -6.31
C ALA A 120 17.11 -17.06 -7.27
N VAL A 121 16.03 -17.80 -7.10
CA VAL A 121 15.59 -18.85 -8.03
C VAL A 121 14.31 -18.38 -8.73
N LEU A 122 14.37 -18.26 -10.03
CA LEU A 122 13.27 -17.82 -10.87
C LEU A 122 12.75 -19.02 -11.67
N THR A 123 11.46 -19.20 -11.65
CA THR A 123 10.75 -20.21 -12.43
C THR A 123 9.77 -19.51 -13.35
N GLY A 124 9.73 -19.92 -14.61
CA GLY A 124 8.84 -19.30 -15.58
C GLY A 124 8.72 -20.14 -16.84
N ARG A 125 7.90 -19.68 -17.77
CA ARG A 125 7.65 -20.31 -19.07
C ARG A 125 8.20 -19.44 -20.19
N GLY A 126 9.02 -20.05 -21.02
CA GLY A 126 9.55 -19.43 -22.22
C GLY A 126 8.65 -19.63 -23.44
N PRO A 127 9.13 -19.21 -24.63
CA PRO A 127 8.47 -19.47 -25.89
C PRO A 127 8.17 -20.97 -26.03
N GLN A 128 6.98 -21.32 -26.53
CA GLN A 128 6.52 -22.70 -26.71
C GLN A 128 6.17 -23.44 -25.41
N GLY A 129 5.93 -22.71 -24.28
CA GLY A 129 5.46 -23.31 -23.01
C GLY A 129 6.51 -24.12 -22.25
N ARG A 130 7.79 -24.05 -22.61
CA ARG A 130 8.85 -24.75 -21.88
C ARG A 130 9.09 -24.09 -20.54
N GLU A 131 9.17 -24.89 -19.49
CA GLU A 131 9.58 -24.44 -18.18
C GLU A 131 11.07 -24.08 -18.17
N TYR A 132 11.35 -22.94 -17.59
CA TYR A 132 12.71 -22.48 -17.32
C TYR A 132 12.86 -22.22 -15.83
N ARG A 133 13.93 -22.75 -15.28
CA ARG A 133 14.34 -22.46 -13.92
C ARG A 133 15.75 -21.91 -13.96
N ARG A 134 15.94 -20.70 -13.47
CA ARG A 134 17.24 -20.05 -13.38
C ARG A 134 17.51 -19.65 -11.94
N ALA A 135 18.74 -19.85 -11.51
CA ALA A 135 19.26 -19.38 -10.23
C ALA A 135 20.35 -18.34 -10.51
N THR A 136 20.40 -17.33 -9.69
CA THR A 136 21.47 -16.35 -9.63
C THR A 136 21.85 -16.12 -8.18
N SER A 137 23.14 -15.86 -7.93
CA SER A 137 23.64 -15.49 -6.60
C SER A 137 24.38 -14.17 -6.69
N LEU A 138 24.31 -13.40 -5.61
CA LEU A 138 24.97 -12.12 -5.45
C LEU A 138 25.54 -12.04 -4.02
N GLU A 139 26.86 -11.91 -3.91
CA GLU A 139 27.49 -11.51 -2.66
C GLU A 139 27.44 -9.98 -2.53
N PHE A 140 27.06 -9.49 -1.34
CA PHE A 140 27.03 -8.07 -1.05
C PHE A 140 27.46 -7.80 0.39
N ASP A 141 28.01 -6.62 0.62
CA ASP A 141 28.37 -6.15 1.94
C ASP A 141 27.29 -5.22 2.48
N LYS A 142 26.63 -5.63 3.57
CA LYS A 142 25.65 -4.82 4.29
C LYS A 142 26.38 -3.87 5.24
N GLY A 143 26.31 -2.59 4.95
CA GLY A 143 26.82 -1.53 5.84
C GLY A 143 25.86 -1.19 6.98
N LEU A 144 26.12 -0.05 7.64
CA LEU A 144 25.27 0.49 8.73
C LEU A 144 24.00 1.20 8.23
N GLY A 145 23.87 1.45 6.94
CA GLY A 145 22.68 2.08 6.34
C GLY A 145 21.69 1.06 5.78
N PRO A 146 20.50 1.49 5.33
CA PRO A 146 19.57 0.62 4.63
C PRO A 146 20.18 0.14 3.33
N GLN A 147 19.99 -1.14 3.02
CA GLN A 147 20.47 -1.76 1.79
C GLN A 147 19.29 -2.08 0.87
N GLN A 148 19.39 -1.63 -0.37
CA GLN A 148 18.41 -1.94 -1.40
C GLN A 148 19.08 -2.73 -2.51
N LEU A 149 18.49 -3.85 -2.90
CA LEU A 149 18.95 -4.73 -3.96
C LEU A 149 17.85 -4.85 -5.01
N GLU A 150 18.21 -4.77 -6.28
CA GLU A 150 17.28 -4.96 -7.38
C GLU A 150 17.70 -6.16 -8.22
N LEU A 151 16.78 -7.08 -8.41
CA LEU A 151 16.89 -8.19 -9.36
C LEU A 151 16.25 -7.76 -10.67
N VAL A 152 17.07 -7.55 -11.68
CA VAL A 152 16.61 -7.20 -13.04
C VAL A 152 16.70 -8.44 -13.93
N LEU A 153 15.56 -8.92 -14.41
CA LEU A 153 15.52 -9.95 -15.44
C LEU A 153 15.68 -9.28 -16.81
N ARG A 154 16.72 -9.70 -17.53
CA ARG A 154 17.03 -9.27 -18.90
C ARG A 154 17.14 -10.46 -19.85
#